data_35cc233ef75cdde63080dffb7b15f119
#
_entry.id   35cc233ef75cdde63080dffb7b15f119
#
_cell.length_a   1.000
_cell.length_b   1.000
_cell.length_c   1.000
_cell.angle_alpha   90.00
_cell.angle_beta   90.00
_cell.angle_gamma   90.00
#
_symmetry.space_group_name_H-M   'P 1'
#
loop_
_entity.id
_entity.type
_entity.pdbx_description
1 polymer ?
#
loop_
_entity_poly.entity_id
_entity_poly.type
_entity_poly.pdbx_seq_one_letter_code
_entity_poly.pdbx_strand_id
1 'polypeptide(L)'
;MIRRGDVYLADLSPVQGSEQGGVRPVVIIQNDTGNKYSPTVIVAAITGRINKAKIPTHVEIEKKKYKLDKDSVILLEQIRTLDKKRLKEKLTYLSDDKMKEVDNALMISLGLNAVAHQKNKASIICIFQR
;
A
#
# COMPACT_ATOMS: atom_id res chain seq x y z
N MET A 1 -11.73 13.11 -2.33
CA MET A 1 -12.10 11.74 -2.76
C MET A 1 -10.89 10.82 -2.64
N ILE A 2 -11.08 9.67 -2.02
CA ILE A 2 -10.02 8.68 -1.80
C ILE A 2 -9.76 7.94 -3.11
N ARG A 3 -8.48 7.84 -3.49
CA ARG A 3 -8.07 7.11 -4.69
C ARG A 3 -6.94 6.14 -4.38
N ARG A 4 -6.86 5.06 -5.13
CA ARG A 4 -5.78 4.10 -5.02
C ARG A 4 -4.45 4.82 -5.28
N GLY A 5 -3.47 4.61 -4.40
CA GLY A 5 -2.18 5.30 -4.46
C GLY A 5 -2.09 6.56 -3.62
N ASP A 6 -3.19 7.05 -3.09
CA ASP A 6 -3.16 8.17 -2.15
C ASP A 6 -2.48 7.76 -0.85
N VAL A 7 -1.76 8.71 -0.25
CA VAL A 7 -1.11 8.54 1.06
C VAL A 7 -1.83 9.43 2.07
N TYR A 8 -2.35 8.80 3.12
CA TYR A 8 -3.07 9.47 4.20
C TYR A 8 -2.39 9.22 5.53
N LEU A 9 -2.49 10.16 6.44
CA LEU A 9 -2.30 9.85 7.85
C LEU A 9 -3.50 9.06 8.34
N ALA A 10 -3.25 8.03 9.13
CA ALA A 10 -4.30 7.19 9.69
C ALA A 10 -3.93 6.74 11.09
N ASP A 11 -4.95 6.56 11.93
CA ASP A 11 -4.77 5.98 13.26
C ASP A 11 -4.90 4.46 13.15
N LEU A 12 -3.79 3.77 13.36
CA LEU A 12 -3.71 2.32 13.26
C LEU A 12 -3.92 1.61 14.60
N SER A 13 -4.03 2.35 15.70
CA SER A 13 -4.22 1.76 17.03
C SER A 13 -5.66 1.29 17.25
N PRO A 14 -5.90 0.25 18.05
CA PRO A 14 -4.91 -0.58 18.75
C PRO A 14 -4.31 -1.66 17.86
N VAL A 15 -3.11 -2.09 18.20
CA VAL A 15 -2.39 -3.16 17.50
C VAL A 15 -1.76 -4.12 18.50
N GLN A 16 -1.23 -5.24 18.00
CA GLN A 16 -0.54 -6.24 18.80
C GLN A 16 0.84 -6.55 18.22
N GLY A 17 1.81 -6.76 19.11
CA GLY A 17 3.13 -7.27 18.76
C GLY A 17 3.82 -6.45 17.68
N SER A 18 4.20 -7.10 16.61
CA SER A 18 4.97 -6.50 15.52
C SER A 18 4.13 -5.70 14.52
N GLU A 19 2.83 -5.58 14.73
CA GLU A 19 1.97 -4.77 13.87
C GLU A 19 2.32 -3.29 13.98
N GLN A 20 2.25 -2.60 12.84
CA GLN A 20 2.48 -1.16 12.83
C GLN A 20 1.30 -0.43 13.47
N GLY A 21 1.58 0.38 14.49
CA GLY A 21 0.54 1.09 15.24
C GLY A 21 0.76 2.59 15.29
N GLY A 22 -0.14 3.28 16.01
CA GLY A 22 -0.11 4.72 16.17
C GLY A 22 -0.61 5.46 14.94
N VAL A 23 -0.46 6.78 14.95
CA VAL A 23 -0.81 7.63 13.82
C VAL A 23 0.39 7.67 12.88
N ARG A 24 0.19 7.20 11.65
CA ARG A 24 1.26 7.14 10.65
C ARG A 24 0.72 7.16 9.24
N PRO A 25 1.58 7.43 8.26
CA PRO A 25 1.17 7.37 6.87
C PRO A 25 0.79 5.95 6.45
N VAL A 26 -0.22 5.87 5.59
CA VAL A 26 -0.62 4.62 4.92
C VAL A 26 -0.86 4.93 3.45
N VAL A 27 -0.68 3.95 2.60
CA VAL A 27 -1.05 4.07 1.19
C VAL A 27 -2.34 3.30 0.93
N ILE A 28 -3.25 3.92 0.19
CA ILE A 28 -4.51 3.28 -0.21
C ILE A 28 -4.19 2.28 -1.32
N ILE A 29 -4.45 1.02 -1.08
CA ILE A 29 -4.23 -0.04 -2.08
C ILE A 29 -5.53 -0.65 -2.60
N GLN A 30 -6.66 -0.30 -1.98
CA GLN A 30 -7.97 -0.75 -2.44
C GLN A 30 -8.31 -0.15 -3.80
N ASN A 31 -9.04 -0.91 -4.62
CA ASN A 31 -9.50 -0.42 -5.91
C ASN A 31 -10.45 0.78 -5.78
N ASP A 32 -10.55 1.59 -6.84
CA ASP A 32 -11.27 2.86 -6.75
C ASP A 32 -12.79 2.70 -6.68
N THR A 33 -13.34 1.61 -7.17
CA THR A 33 -14.75 1.33 -6.96
C THR A 33 -15.05 1.12 -5.47
N GLY A 34 -14.23 0.32 -4.80
CA GLY A 34 -14.32 0.13 -3.35
C GLY A 34 -14.08 1.43 -2.61
N ASN A 35 -13.11 2.23 -3.04
CA ASN A 35 -12.82 3.52 -2.42
C ASN A 35 -14.01 4.47 -2.49
N LYS A 36 -14.79 4.40 -3.54
CA LYS A 36 -15.97 5.24 -3.69
C LYS A 36 -17.16 4.77 -2.87
N TYR A 37 -17.41 3.47 -2.82
CA TYR A 37 -18.67 2.94 -2.29
C TYR A 37 -18.57 2.23 -0.96
N SER A 38 -17.41 1.72 -0.58
CA SER A 38 -17.24 1.00 0.69
C SER A 38 -17.03 1.98 1.86
N PRO A 39 -17.54 1.65 3.05
CA PRO A 39 -17.20 2.42 4.26
C PRO A 39 -15.79 2.15 4.77
N THR A 40 -15.10 1.17 4.20
CA THR A 40 -13.75 0.79 4.59
C THR A 40 -12.78 0.93 3.44
N VAL A 41 -11.49 0.99 3.76
CA VAL A 41 -10.38 1.02 2.79
C VAL A 41 -9.34 0.00 3.17
N ILE A 42 -8.71 -0.60 2.16
CA ILE A 42 -7.56 -1.47 2.37
C ILE A 42 -6.30 -0.63 2.17
N VAL A 43 -5.42 -0.67 3.15
CA VAL A 43 -4.20 0.15 3.17
C VAL A 43 -2.98 -0.70 3.48
N ALA A 44 -1.80 -0.19 3.12
CA ALA A 44 -0.52 -0.72 3.56
C ALA A 44 0.17 0.33 4.43
N ALA A 45 0.76 -0.10 5.54
CA ALA A 45 1.45 0.80 6.46
C ALA A 45 2.75 1.32 5.87
N ILE A 46 3.10 2.55 6.21
CA ILE A 46 4.36 3.18 5.84
C ILE A 46 5.14 3.45 7.11
N THR A 47 6.42 3.12 7.12
CA THR A 47 7.29 3.37 8.28
C THR A 47 8.51 4.18 7.86
N GLY A 48 8.94 5.09 8.76
CA GLY A 48 10.20 5.80 8.61
C GLY A 48 11.42 5.00 9.07
N ARG A 49 11.19 3.80 9.61
CA ARG A 49 12.28 2.93 10.05
C ARG A 49 12.74 2.09 8.85
N ILE A 50 13.84 2.50 8.25
CA ILE A 50 14.40 1.77 7.13
C ILE A 50 15.35 0.71 7.69
N ASN A 51 14.95 -0.54 7.63
CA ASN A 51 15.82 -1.65 7.95
C ASN A 51 16.80 -1.86 6.80
N LYS A 52 18.03 -2.24 7.16
CA LYS A 52 19.07 -2.50 6.18
C LYS A 52 18.77 -3.70 5.29
N ALA A 53 17.99 -4.65 5.79
CA ALA A 53 17.59 -5.82 5.01
C ALA A 53 16.37 -5.47 4.16
N LYS A 54 16.55 -5.46 2.85
CA LYS A 54 15.45 -5.26 1.91
C LYS A 54 14.77 -6.59 1.68
N ILE A 55 13.45 -6.61 1.86
CA ILE A 55 12.66 -7.78 1.51
C ILE A 55 11.71 -7.44 0.35
N PRO A 56 11.31 -8.43 -0.46
CA PRO A 56 10.54 -8.16 -1.68
C PRO A 56 9.19 -7.48 -1.47
N THR A 57 8.66 -7.51 -0.24
CA THR A 57 7.39 -6.88 0.11
C THR A 57 7.54 -5.41 0.53
N HIS A 58 8.75 -4.89 0.52
CA HIS A 58 9.02 -3.50 0.87
C HIS A 58 9.21 -2.64 -0.38
N VAL A 59 8.65 -1.42 -0.35
CA VAL A 59 8.81 -0.43 -1.41
C VAL A 59 9.30 0.87 -0.78
N GLU A 60 10.47 1.34 -1.21
CA GLU A 60 11.05 2.57 -0.69
C GLU A 60 10.40 3.78 -1.34
N ILE A 61 10.16 4.83 -0.53
CA ILE A 61 9.67 6.12 -1.01
C ILE A 61 10.53 7.25 -0.44
N GLU A 62 10.91 8.17 -1.31
CA GLU A 62 11.80 9.28 -0.95
C GLU A 62 11.01 10.44 -0.38
N LYS A 63 11.48 11.00 0.74
CA LYS A 63 10.81 12.13 1.40
C LYS A 63 10.69 13.35 0.50
N LYS A 64 11.72 13.65 -0.29
CA LYS A 64 11.73 14.81 -1.18
C LYS A 64 10.63 14.75 -2.21
N LYS A 65 10.50 13.60 -2.85
CA LYS A 65 9.54 13.41 -3.94
C LYS A 65 8.10 13.41 -3.44
N TYR A 66 7.86 12.84 -2.26
CA TYR A 66 6.53 12.64 -1.73
C TYR A 66 6.18 13.51 -0.54
N LYS A 67 7.02 14.50 -0.22
CA LYS A 67 6.77 15.47 0.86
C LYS A 67 6.50 14.82 2.21
N LEU A 68 7.25 13.76 2.50
CA LEU A 68 7.20 13.08 3.79
C LEU A 68 8.29 13.64 4.71
N ASP A 69 8.12 13.42 6.02
CA ASP A 69 9.10 13.89 7.02
C ASP A 69 10.43 13.17 6.90
N LYS A 70 10.42 11.92 6.47
CA LYS A 70 11.61 11.07 6.32
C LYS A 70 11.47 10.17 5.11
N ASP A 71 12.63 9.70 4.62
CA ASP A 71 12.64 8.57 3.71
C ASP A 71 11.94 7.40 4.39
N SER A 72 11.07 6.73 3.67
CA SER A 72 10.14 5.77 4.26
C SER A 72 10.05 4.50 3.42
N VAL A 73 9.44 3.49 3.99
CA VAL A 73 9.22 2.20 3.35
C VAL A 73 7.75 1.83 3.48
N ILE A 74 7.16 1.43 2.37
CA ILE A 74 5.82 0.86 2.36
C ILE A 74 5.96 -0.63 2.67
N LEU A 75 5.19 -1.10 3.64
CA LEU A 75 5.26 -2.48 4.11
C LEU A 75 4.06 -3.26 3.56
N LEU A 76 4.25 -3.93 2.42
CA LEU A 76 3.15 -4.66 1.79
C LEU A 76 2.79 -5.96 2.50
N GLU A 77 3.52 -6.31 3.55
CA GLU A 77 3.11 -7.38 4.47
C GLU A 77 2.29 -6.84 5.65
N GLN A 78 2.19 -5.52 5.81
CA GLN A 78 1.39 -4.87 6.85
C GLN A 78 0.15 -4.25 6.22
N ILE A 79 -0.71 -5.10 5.71
CA ILE A 79 -1.94 -4.69 5.02
C ILE A 79 -3.09 -4.75 6.01
N ARG A 80 -3.95 -3.74 6.01
CA ARG A 80 -5.11 -3.67 6.90
C ARG A 80 -6.31 -3.10 6.20
N THR A 81 -7.48 -3.51 6.67
CA THR A 81 -8.74 -2.85 6.36
C THR A 81 -9.04 -1.86 7.49
N LEU A 82 -9.28 -0.62 7.13
CA LEU A 82 -9.63 0.45 8.06
C LEU A 82 -10.99 1.01 7.74
N ASP A 83 -11.75 1.38 8.78
CA ASP A 83 -12.88 2.27 8.58
C ASP A 83 -12.35 3.62 8.06
N LYS A 84 -13.03 4.22 7.09
CA LYS A 84 -12.63 5.51 6.53
C LYS A 84 -12.49 6.60 7.58
N LYS A 85 -13.20 6.48 8.70
CA LYS A 85 -13.10 7.43 9.82
C LYS A 85 -11.72 7.46 10.47
N ARG A 86 -10.91 6.42 10.27
CA ARG A 86 -9.54 6.40 10.79
C ARG A 86 -8.58 7.21 9.93
N LEU A 87 -8.96 7.53 8.70
CA LEU A 87 -8.15 8.38 7.83
C LEU A 87 -8.22 9.83 8.31
N LYS A 88 -7.07 10.47 8.38
CA LYS A 88 -6.96 11.88 8.74
C LYS A 88 -6.68 12.69 7.47
N GLU A 89 -5.61 13.45 7.40
CA GLU A 89 -5.34 14.25 6.22
C GLU A 89 -4.63 13.48 5.12
N LYS A 90 -4.88 13.85 3.89
CA LYS A 90 -4.13 13.35 2.74
C LYS A 90 -2.79 14.07 2.68
N LEU A 91 -1.71 13.31 2.59
CA LEU A 91 -0.35 13.87 2.54
C LEU A 91 0.13 14.05 1.11
N THR A 92 -0.07 13.04 0.27
CA THR A 92 0.44 13.01 -1.09
C THR A 92 -0.21 11.85 -1.86
N TYR A 93 0.30 11.56 -3.05
CA TYR A 93 -0.08 10.38 -3.80
C TYR A 93 1.15 9.84 -4.52
N LEU A 94 1.15 8.55 -4.79
CA LEU A 94 2.28 7.88 -5.45
C LEU A 94 2.14 7.97 -6.96
N SER A 95 3.28 8.06 -7.64
CA SER A 95 3.33 8.04 -9.10
C SER A 95 2.90 6.67 -9.63
N ASP A 96 2.53 6.60 -10.90
CA ASP A 96 2.17 5.34 -11.55
C ASP A 96 3.32 4.34 -11.50
N ASP A 97 4.56 4.80 -11.72
CA ASP A 97 5.73 3.94 -11.64
C ASP A 97 5.92 3.38 -10.25
N LYS A 98 5.74 4.20 -9.22
CA LYS A 98 5.83 3.74 -7.85
C LYS A 98 4.71 2.76 -7.52
N MET A 99 3.52 2.97 -8.05
CA MET A 99 2.41 2.05 -7.84
C MET A 99 2.65 0.69 -8.52
N LYS A 100 3.41 0.64 -9.62
CA LYS A 100 3.83 -0.64 -10.20
C LYS A 100 4.72 -1.43 -9.25
N GLU A 101 5.62 -0.75 -8.56
CA GLU A 101 6.44 -1.40 -7.52
C GLU A 101 5.56 -1.91 -6.38
N VAL A 102 4.59 -1.11 -5.96
CA VAL A 102 3.63 -1.51 -4.91
C VAL A 102 2.83 -2.73 -5.36
N ASP A 103 2.34 -2.74 -6.59
CA ASP A 103 1.56 -3.87 -7.12
C ASP A 103 2.38 -5.15 -7.13
N ASN A 104 3.63 -5.07 -7.57
CA ASN A 104 4.53 -6.23 -7.59
C ASN A 104 4.79 -6.76 -6.17
N ALA A 105 5.11 -5.87 -5.25
CA ALA A 105 5.34 -6.23 -3.85
C ALA A 105 4.08 -6.83 -3.20
N LEU A 106 2.91 -6.30 -3.56
CA LEU A 106 1.63 -6.79 -3.06
C LEU A 106 1.34 -8.20 -3.56
N MET A 107 1.60 -8.48 -4.84
CA MET A 107 1.45 -9.83 -5.39
C MET A 107 2.35 -10.82 -4.67
N ILE A 108 3.58 -10.43 -4.39
CA ILE A 108 4.52 -11.28 -3.63
C ILE A 108 3.99 -11.51 -2.22
N SER A 109 3.57 -10.45 -1.55
CA SER A 109 3.09 -10.53 -0.17
C SER A 109 1.88 -11.46 -0.02
N LEU A 110 0.97 -11.41 -0.99
CA LEU A 110 -0.26 -12.20 -0.96
C LEU A 110 -0.09 -13.58 -1.60
N GLY A 111 1.10 -13.89 -2.11
CA GLY A 111 1.33 -15.17 -2.76
C GLY A 111 0.64 -15.31 -4.11
N LEU A 112 0.32 -14.20 -4.76
CA LEU A 112 -0.26 -14.21 -6.10
C LEU A 112 0.85 -14.51 -7.10
N ASN A 113 0.77 -15.64 -7.76
CA ASN A 113 1.84 -16.12 -8.61
C ASN A 113 1.80 -15.50 -10.00
N ALA A 114 2.28 -14.25 -10.11
CA ALA A 114 2.35 -13.54 -11.38
C ALA A 114 3.27 -14.25 -12.37
N VAL A 115 4.35 -14.90 -11.91
CA VAL A 115 5.30 -15.60 -12.76
C VAL A 115 4.65 -16.80 -13.45
N ALA A 116 3.85 -17.58 -12.71
CA ALA A 116 3.12 -18.70 -13.30
C ALA A 116 2.11 -18.22 -14.33
N HIS A 117 1.49 -17.07 -14.09
CA HIS A 117 0.54 -16.48 -15.04
C HIS A 117 1.22 -15.95 -16.29
N GLN A 118 2.47 -15.50 -16.21
CA GLN A 118 3.24 -15.02 -17.37
C GLN A 118 3.42 -16.06 -18.44
N LYS A 119 3.38 -17.35 -18.11
CA LYS A 119 3.45 -18.44 -19.08
C LYS A 119 2.18 -18.52 -19.94
N ASN A 120 1.11 -17.90 -19.50
CA ASN A 120 -0.16 -17.84 -20.21
C ASN A 120 -0.67 -16.41 -20.20
N LYS A 121 -0.19 -15.62 -21.14
CA LYS A 121 -0.46 -14.18 -21.20
C LYS A 121 -1.95 -13.84 -21.25
N ALA A 122 -2.74 -14.65 -21.94
CA ALA A 122 -4.16 -14.39 -22.03
C ALA A 122 -4.85 -14.47 -20.67
N SER A 123 -4.49 -15.47 -19.88
CA SER A 123 -5.02 -15.64 -18.53
C SER A 123 -4.65 -14.47 -17.61
N ILE A 124 -3.41 -14.00 -17.72
CA ILE A 124 -2.95 -12.84 -16.93
C ILE A 124 -3.80 -11.62 -17.27
N ILE A 125 -3.97 -11.34 -18.55
CA ILE A 125 -4.75 -10.18 -19.00
C ILE A 125 -6.17 -10.25 -18.44
N CYS A 126 -6.83 -11.40 -18.52
CA CYS A 126 -8.17 -11.57 -17.97
C CYS A 126 -8.25 -11.33 -16.46
N ILE A 127 -7.23 -11.77 -15.72
CA ILE A 127 -7.17 -11.61 -14.26
C ILE A 127 -7.04 -10.15 -13.87
N PHE A 128 -6.15 -9.41 -14.54
CA PHE A 128 -5.84 -8.04 -14.15
C PHE A 128 -6.78 -6.99 -14.73
N GLN A 129 -7.61 -7.34 -15.70
CA GLN A 129 -8.60 -6.40 -16.26
C GLN A 129 -9.94 -6.38 -15.52
N ARG A 130 -10.09 -7.20 -14.53
CA ARG A 130 -11.34 -7.27 -13.75
C ARG A 130 -11.47 -6.14 -12.76
#